data_8dbdfd0a248cbf7c6d6e78793668d759
#
_entry.id   8dbdfd0a248cbf7c6d6e78793668d759
#
_cell.length_a   1.000
_cell.length_b   1.000
_cell.length_c   1.000
_cell.angle_alpha   90.00
_cell.angle_beta   90.00
_cell.angle_gamma   90.00
#
_symmetry.space_group_name_H-M   'P 1'
#
loop_
_entity.id
_entity.type
_entity.pdbx_description
1 polymer ?
#
loop_
_entity_poly.entity_id
_entity_poly.type
_entity_poly.pdbx_seq_one_letter_code
_entity_poly.pdbx_strand_id
1 'polypeptide(L)'
;MSSFVIEGGHELRGEIIPQGAKNEALQVICATLLSSEKITINNIPNILDVNNLIDLLQDMGVKICKLGDNSYSFEAKEINLDYFQSQDFHSKSSFLRGSVMLVGPLVGRFGRAVVAKPGGDKIGRRRLDTHFIGIQKLGANFIYDAQNRAYQIEGKNLRGCYMLLDEASVTGTANIIMAAVLATGTTTIYNAACEPYIQQLCKMLNSMGAKIKGIASNLLTIEGVSELHGCVHQILPDMIEIGSFIGMAAITNSEITIKNVSYENLGMIPDSFRKLGIQLFVKDDDIIIPKQTSYTIESYMDGSIMTIADAPWPGLSPDLLSVMLVVATKAQGSVLIHQKMFESRLFFVDKLIDMGAQIILCDPHRATIIGLGERFKLRSAVMSSPDIRAGIALLIAAMGAEGTSIIHNIDQIDRGYENIDERINRLGGKITRQE
;
A
#
# COMPACT_ATOMS: atom_id res chain seq x y z
N MET A 1 -14.23 3.68 20.73
CA MET A 1 -13.86 2.97 19.48
C MET A 1 -14.44 3.79 18.36
N SER A 2 -13.58 4.46 17.62
CA SER A 2 -13.97 5.39 16.56
C SER A 2 -14.79 4.69 15.47
N SER A 3 -15.79 5.38 14.93
CA SER A 3 -16.69 4.86 13.91
C SER A 3 -17.05 5.91 12.87
N PHE A 4 -17.39 5.45 11.66
CA PHE A 4 -18.06 6.25 10.66
C PHE A 4 -19.56 5.93 10.65
N VAL A 5 -20.38 6.98 10.58
CA VAL A 5 -21.80 6.93 10.25
C VAL A 5 -21.94 7.44 8.82
N ILE A 6 -22.40 6.61 7.92
CA ILE A 6 -22.46 6.89 6.49
C ILE A 6 -23.90 6.91 6.02
N GLU A 7 -24.41 8.05 5.53
CA GLU A 7 -25.65 8.11 4.79
C GLU A 7 -25.37 7.73 3.33
N GLY A 8 -25.91 6.60 2.88
CA GLY A 8 -25.71 6.12 1.52
C GLY A 8 -26.56 6.82 0.47
N GLY A 9 -26.26 6.59 -0.79
CA GLY A 9 -27.04 7.09 -1.94
C GLY A 9 -26.74 8.53 -2.34
N HIS A 10 -25.72 9.18 -1.79
CA HIS A 10 -25.30 10.53 -2.19
C HIS A 10 -24.32 10.50 -3.36
N GLU A 11 -24.61 11.28 -4.41
CA GLU A 11 -23.73 11.46 -5.55
C GLU A 11 -22.55 12.36 -5.18
N LEU A 12 -21.34 11.97 -5.63
CA LEU A 12 -20.13 12.77 -5.51
C LEU A 12 -19.95 13.64 -6.77
N ARG A 13 -19.44 14.85 -6.62
CA ARG A 13 -19.13 15.76 -7.72
C ARG A 13 -17.91 16.60 -7.42
N GLY A 14 -17.13 16.88 -8.44
CA GLY A 14 -15.99 17.79 -8.36
C GLY A 14 -14.65 17.12 -8.62
N GLU A 15 -13.61 17.74 -8.11
CA GLU A 15 -12.23 17.31 -8.31
C GLU A 15 -11.62 16.84 -7.01
N ILE A 16 -10.75 15.83 -7.09
CA ILE A 16 -9.99 15.33 -5.95
C ILE A 16 -8.54 15.08 -6.35
N ILE A 17 -7.62 15.45 -5.46
CA ILE A 17 -6.19 15.16 -5.61
C ILE A 17 -5.87 13.97 -4.72
N PRO A 18 -5.27 12.88 -5.25
CA PRO A 18 -4.85 11.75 -4.44
C PRO A 18 -3.78 12.15 -3.42
N GLN A 19 -3.78 11.49 -2.28
CA GLN A 19 -2.68 11.58 -1.32
C GLN A 19 -1.40 10.94 -1.87
N GLY A 20 -0.26 11.17 -1.21
CA GLY A 20 0.98 10.48 -1.51
C GLY A 20 0.89 8.97 -1.23
N ALA A 21 1.61 8.17 -2.03
CA ALA A 21 1.58 6.72 -1.94
C ALA A 21 2.13 6.20 -0.61
N LYS A 22 1.28 5.58 0.21
CA LYS A 22 1.65 4.97 1.50
C LYS A 22 2.85 4.03 1.37
N ASN A 23 2.77 3.10 0.41
CA ASN A 23 3.78 2.05 0.27
C ASN A 23 5.15 2.60 -0.17
N GLU A 24 5.16 3.71 -0.90
CA GLU A 24 6.38 4.45 -1.22
C GLU A 24 6.90 5.20 -0.01
N ALA A 25 6.04 5.95 0.68
CA ALA A 25 6.40 6.73 1.86
C ALA A 25 7.16 5.90 2.90
N LEU A 26 6.63 4.72 3.25
CA LEU A 26 7.28 3.83 4.21
C LEU A 26 8.68 3.37 3.77
N GLN A 27 8.93 3.22 2.47
CA GLN A 27 10.23 2.81 1.95
C GLN A 27 11.22 3.98 1.90
N VAL A 28 10.82 5.10 1.30
CA VAL A 28 11.73 6.24 1.11
C VAL A 28 12.06 6.95 2.43
N ILE A 29 11.15 6.93 3.41
CA ILE A 29 11.42 7.43 4.76
C ILE A 29 12.47 6.55 5.46
N CYS A 30 12.38 5.21 5.36
CA CYS A 30 13.42 4.32 5.88
C CYS A 30 14.77 4.54 5.17
N ALA A 31 14.77 4.79 3.85
CA ALA A 31 15.97 5.04 3.07
C ALA A 31 16.73 6.31 3.51
N THR A 32 16.09 7.26 4.21
CA THR A 32 16.77 8.45 4.75
C THR A 32 17.87 8.12 5.74
N LEU A 33 17.81 6.95 6.39
CA LEU A 33 18.86 6.46 7.29
C LEU A 33 20.18 6.13 6.57
N LEU A 34 20.17 5.99 5.24
CA LEU A 34 21.36 5.64 4.46
C LEU A 34 22.35 6.78 4.27
N SER A 35 21.95 8.03 4.53
CA SER A 35 22.84 9.19 4.44
C SER A 35 22.86 9.99 5.74
N SER A 36 24.00 10.66 6.02
CA SER A 36 24.11 11.64 7.10
C SER A 36 23.67 13.05 6.65
N GLU A 37 23.49 13.25 5.35
CA GLU A 37 23.08 14.52 4.77
C GLU A 37 21.57 14.71 4.83
N LYS A 38 21.13 15.94 4.66
CA LYS A 38 19.73 16.30 4.67
C LYS A 38 19.01 15.77 3.43
N ILE A 39 17.93 15.03 3.66
CA ILE A 39 17.03 14.54 2.62
C ILE A 39 15.66 15.21 2.80
N THR A 40 15.12 15.75 1.72
CA THR A 40 13.76 16.32 1.72
C THR A 40 12.82 15.43 0.95
N ILE A 41 11.68 15.09 1.56
CA ILE A 41 10.64 14.27 0.94
C ILE A 41 9.35 15.07 0.92
N ASN A 42 8.76 15.19 -0.26
CA ASN A 42 7.49 15.89 -0.51
C ASN A 42 6.37 14.92 -0.77
N ASN A 43 5.13 15.37 -0.58
CA ASN A 43 3.92 14.58 -0.75
C ASN A 43 3.85 13.35 0.17
N ILE A 44 4.36 13.49 1.40
CA ILE A 44 4.21 12.47 2.45
C ILE A 44 2.75 12.47 2.92
N PRO A 45 2.01 11.35 2.84
CA PRO A 45 0.63 11.31 3.30
C PRO A 45 0.55 11.39 4.83
N ASN A 46 -0.39 12.19 5.33
CA ASN A 46 -0.66 12.29 6.76
C ASN A 46 -1.58 11.16 7.22
N ILE A 47 -1.06 9.97 7.33
CA ILE A 47 -1.75 8.74 7.73
C ILE A 47 -1.06 8.10 8.94
N LEU A 48 -1.81 7.35 9.72
CA LEU A 48 -1.35 6.81 11.00
C LEU A 48 -0.06 5.97 10.88
N ASP A 49 0.03 5.09 9.89
CA ASP A 49 1.22 4.24 9.71
C ASP A 49 2.49 5.05 9.36
N VAL A 50 2.35 6.14 8.59
CA VAL A 50 3.48 7.00 8.22
C VAL A 50 3.89 7.88 9.41
N ASN A 51 2.93 8.44 10.14
CA ASN A 51 3.21 9.23 11.33
C ASN A 51 3.94 8.40 12.39
N ASN A 52 3.48 7.18 12.64
CA ASN A 52 4.15 6.25 13.58
C ASN A 52 5.60 5.92 13.14
N LEU A 53 5.87 5.84 11.83
CA LEU A 53 7.24 5.64 11.34
C LEU A 53 8.10 6.89 11.56
N ILE A 54 7.56 8.08 11.31
CA ILE A 54 8.26 9.36 11.55
C ILE A 54 8.61 9.49 13.03
N ASP A 55 7.67 9.23 13.93
CA ASP A 55 7.88 9.27 15.37
C ASP A 55 8.97 8.26 15.80
N LEU A 56 8.93 7.04 15.27
CA LEU A 56 9.93 6.02 15.55
C LEU A 56 11.34 6.45 15.12
N LEU A 57 11.48 7.06 13.95
CA LEU A 57 12.76 7.59 13.46
C LEU A 57 13.25 8.77 14.32
N GLN A 58 12.34 9.62 14.78
CA GLN A 58 12.68 10.75 15.67
C GLN A 58 13.22 10.24 17.01
N ASP A 59 12.58 9.20 17.59
CA ASP A 59 13.04 8.55 18.82
C ASP A 59 14.40 7.87 18.64
N MET A 60 14.71 7.39 17.44
CA MET A 60 16.01 6.85 17.06
C MET A 60 17.10 7.93 16.93
N GLY A 61 16.76 9.20 16.99
CA GLY A 61 17.70 10.32 16.88
C GLY A 61 17.77 10.99 15.51
N VAL A 62 16.91 10.64 14.57
CA VAL A 62 16.81 11.35 13.28
C VAL A 62 16.23 12.74 13.53
N LYS A 63 16.94 13.80 13.07
CA LYS A 63 16.42 15.14 13.11
C LYS A 63 15.41 15.32 11.98
N ILE A 64 14.14 15.53 12.36
CA ILE A 64 13.02 15.66 11.43
C ILE A 64 12.42 17.04 11.57
N CYS A 65 12.23 17.74 10.43
CA CYS A 65 11.60 19.06 10.40
C CYS A 65 10.47 19.06 9.37
N LYS A 66 9.28 19.44 9.79
CA LYS A 66 8.14 19.68 8.89
C LYS A 66 8.38 20.98 8.14
N LEU A 67 8.36 20.94 6.80
CA LEU A 67 8.62 22.08 5.92
C LEU A 67 7.32 22.67 5.33
N GLY A 68 6.26 21.88 5.31
CA GLY A 68 4.95 22.23 4.78
C GLY A 68 3.95 21.13 5.15
N ASP A 69 2.72 21.18 4.64
CA ASP A 69 1.67 20.24 5.06
C ASP A 69 2.08 18.78 4.84
N ASN A 70 2.62 18.44 3.68
CA ASN A 70 3.02 17.08 3.32
C ASN A 70 4.51 17.03 2.93
N SER A 71 5.35 17.87 3.52
CA SER A 71 6.78 17.98 3.20
C SER A 71 7.62 17.97 4.47
N TYR A 72 8.64 17.10 4.49
CA TYR A 72 9.53 16.92 5.64
C TYR A 72 10.98 16.84 5.19
N SER A 73 11.89 17.27 6.07
CA SER A 73 13.31 16.98 5.92
C SER A 73 13.80 16.06 7.04
N PHE A 74 14.68 15.15 6.66
CA PHE A 74 15.28 14.13 7.51
C PHE A 74 16.79 14.28 7.49
N GLU A 75 17.44 14.22 8.67
CA GLU A 75 18.89 14.28 8.82
C GLU A 75 19.33 13.24 9.84
N ALA A 76 19.88 12.12 9.35
CA ALA A 76 20.27 10.96 10.16
C ALA A 76 21.78 10.95 10.43
N LYS A 77 22.32 12.02 11.07
CA LYS A 77 23.76 12.12 11.42
C LYS A 77 24.16 11.15 12.50
N GLU A 78 23.45 11.20 13.60
CA GLU A 78 23.72 10.42 14.80
C GLU A 78 22.46 9.62 15.14
N ILE A 79 22.58 8.28 15.14
CA ILE A 79 21.49 7.39 15.48
C ILE A 79 21.79 6.71 16.81
N ASN A 80 20.83 6.74 17.72
CA ASN A 80 20.91 6.05 18.99
C ASN A 80 20.64 4.55 18.79
N LEU A 81 21.71 3.79 18.53
CA LEU A 81 21.60 2.34 18.31
C LEU A 81 21.24 1.55 19.59
N ASP A 82 21.43 2.12 20.78
CA ASP A 82 21.06 1.47 22.04
C ASP A 82 19.56 1.55 22.30
N TYR A 83 18.85 2.47 21.63
CA TYR A 83 17.39 2.57 21.66
C TYR A 83 16.72 1.26 21.19
N PHE A 84 17.37 0.48 20.31
CA PHE A 84 16.85 -0.82 19.83
C PHE A 84 16.66 -1.85 20.95
N GLN A 85 17.30 -1.68 22.09
CA GLN A 85 17.14 -2.57 23.26
C GLN A 85 16.00 -2.11 24.17
N SER A 86 15.44 -0.93 23.94
CA SER A 86 14.38 -0.37 24.76
C SER A 86 13.04 -1.08 24.55
N GLN A 87 12.25 -1.17 25.60
CA GLN A 87 10.90 -1.70 25.54
C GLN A 87 9.97 -0.82 24.69
N ASP A 88 10.25 0.49 24.64
CA ASP A 88 9.54 1.46 23.81
C ASP A 88 9.74 1.17 22.31
N PHE A 89 10.99 0.95 21.86
CA PHE A 89 11.28 0.53 20.50
C PHE A 89 10.53 -0.76 20.12
N HIS A 90 10.59 -1.78 20.97
CA HIS A 90 9.90 -3.05 20.72
C HIS A 90 8.39 -2.88 20.62
N SER A 91 7.80 -2.05 21.48
CA SER A 91 6.37 -1.73 21.44
C SER A 91 6.01 -1.02 20.13
N LYS A 92 6.60 0.12 19.83
CA LYS A 92 6.31 0.93 18.63
C LYS A 92 6.56 0.17 17.33
N SER A 93 7.70 -0.53 17.22
CA SER A 93 8.03 -1.29 16.01
C SER A 93 7.11 -2.48 15.79
N SER A 94 6.56 -3.09 16.85
CA SER A 94 5.62 -4.21 16.72
C SER A 94 4.24 -3.81 16.18
N PHE A 95 3.80 -2.57 16.41
CA PHE A 95 2.54 -2.07 15.87
C PHE A 95 2.63 -1.75 14.38
N LEU A 96 3.80 -1.37 13.90
CA LEU A 96 4.02 -0.94 12.53
C LEU A 96 4.71 -2.04 11.72
N ARG A 97 3.97 -2.69 10.80
CA ARG A 97 4.63 -3.68 9.93
C ARG A 97 5.73 -3.08 9.06
N GLY A 98 5.59 -1.82 8.65
CA GLY A 98 6.60 -1.07 7.90
C GLY A 98 7.95 -0.96 8.61
N SER A 99 8.01 -1.15 9.94
CA SER A 99 9.25 -1.12 10.71
C SER A 99 10.28 -2.16 10.26
N VAL A 100 9.85 -3.25 9.63
CA VAL A 100 10.76 -4.24 9.05
C VAL A 100 11.69 -3.64 7.98
N MET A 101 11.28 -2.57 7.31
CA MET A 101 12.09 -1.90 6.28
C MET A 101 13.25 -1.08 6.85
N LEU A 102 13.32 -0.91 8.16
CA LEU A 102 14.49 -0.33 8.85
C LEU A 102 15.72 -1.25 8.78
N VAL A 103 15.52 -2.55 8.58
CA VAL A 103 16.62 -3.54 8.60
C VAL A 103 17.66 -3.23 7.52
N GLY A 104 17.23 -3.03 6.27
CA GLY A 104 18.13 -2.78 5.15
C GLY A 104 19.07 -1.60 5.40
N PRO A 105 18.55 -0.39 5.64
CA PRO A 105 19.39 0.79 5.84
C PRO A 105 20.22 0.70 7.14
N LEU A 106 19.70 0.13 8.22
CA LEU A 106 20.44 0.01 9.48
C LEU A 106 21.61 -0.97 9.36
N VAL A 107 21.41 -2.12 8.75
CA VAL A 107 22.52 -3.08 8.52
C VAL A 107 23.49 -2.53 7.50
N GLY A 108 22.99 -1.91 6.40
CA GLY A 108 23.82 -1.34 5.35
C GLY A 108 24.77 -0.26 5.84
N ARG A 109 24.29 0.67 6.67
CA ARG A 109 25.09 1.82 7.14
C ARG A 109 25.74 1.61 8.51
N PHE A 110 25.04 0.96 9.46
CA PHE A 110 25.49 0.86 10.85
C PHE A 110 25.94 -0.55 11.22
N GLY A 111 25.78 -1.53 10.34
CA GLY A 111 26.20 -2.92 10.54
C GLY A 111 25.37 -3.69 11.55
N ARG A 112 24.30 -3.14 12.10
CA ARG A 112 23.39 -3.83 13.04
C ARG A 112 21.95 -3.32 12.94
N ALA A 113 20.99 -4.21 13.15
CA ALA A 113 19.58 -3.88 13.27
C ALA A 113 18.89 -4.81 14.28
N VAL A 114 17.73 -4.38 14.77
CA VAL A 114 16.82 -5.22 15.57
C VAL A 114 15.43 -5.15 14.94
N VAL A 115 14.77 -6.27 14.81
CA VAL A 115 13.39 -6.38 14.32
C VAL A 115 12.57 -7.14 15.33
N ALA A 116 11.63 -6.44 15.99
CA ALA A 116 10.57 -7.09 16.73
C ALA A 116 9.64 -7.85 15.75
N LYS A 117 8.95 -8.88 16.23
CA LYS A 117 7.95 -9.55 15.40
C LYS A 117 6.89 -8.53 14.96
N PRO A 118 6.83 -8.15 13.67
CA PRO A 118 5.98 -7.06 13.24
C PRO A 118 4.51 -7.46 13.31
N GLY A 119 3.68 -6.51 13.73
CA GLY A 119 2.23 -6.59 13.66
C GLY A 119 1.69 -6.36 12.25
N GLY A 120 0.53 -5.72 12.15
CA GLY A 120 -0.11 -5.33 10.90
C GLY A 120 -1.39 -6.12 10.60
N ASP A 121 -1.91 -5.98 9.38
CA ASP A 121 -3.19 -6.53 8.97
C ASP A 121 -3.22 -8.06 9.06
N LYS A 122 -4.35 -8.60 9.53
CA LYS A 122 -4.59 -10.05 9.64
C LYS A 122 -5.13 -10.61 8.31
N ILE A 123 -4.30 -10.58 7.26
CA ILE A 123 -4.64 -11.02 5.90
C ILE A 123 -4.01 -12.35 5.49
N GLY A 124 -3.62 -13.18 6.47
CA GLY A 124 -2.90 -14.43 6.29
C GLY A 124 -1.44 -14.37 6.74
N ARG A 125 -0.70 -15.47 6.49
CA ARG A 125 0.72 -15.52 6.82
C ARG A 125 1.51 -14.57 5.91
N ARG A 126 2.29 -13.69 6.53
CA ARG A 126 3.18 -12.76 5.83
C ARG A 126 4.59 -12.98 6.34
N ARG A 127 5.27 -13.92 5.71
CA ARG A 127 6.63 -14.31 6.07
C ARG A 127 7.61 -13.17 5.88
N LEU A 128 8.73 -13.21 6.59
CA LEU A 128 9.86 -12.29 6.46
C LEU A 128 11.08 -12.98 5.85
N ASP A 129 10.93 -14.24 5.43
CA ASP A 129 12.04 -15.06 4.95
C ASP A 129 12.79 -14.39 3.80
N THR A 130 12.09 -13.79 2.84
CA THR A 130 12.74 -13.09 1.71
C THR A 130 13.64 -11.96 2.18
N HIS A 131 13.22 -11.18 3.20
CA HIS A 131 14.07 -10.14 3.80
C HIS A 131 15.35 -10.74 4.40
N PHE A 132 15.19 -11.76 5.22
CA PHE A 132 16.29 -12.33 5.99
C PHE A 132 17.26 -13.10 5.10
N ILE A 133 16.74 -13.95 4.19
CA ILE A 133 17.57 -14.72 3.26
C ILE A 133 18.38 -13.77 2.36
N GLY A 134 17.76 -12.71 1.85
CA GLY A 134 18.45 -11.73 0.99
C GLY A 134 19.59 -11.01 1.74
N ILE A 135 19.34 -10.56 2.97
CA ILE A 135 20.34 -9.87 3.77
C ILE A 135 21.42 -10.84 4.27
N GLN A 136 21.07 -12.10 4.57
CA GLN A 136 22.07 -13.14 4.87
C GLN A 136 22.99 -13.43 3.68
N LYS A 137 22.46 -13.48 2.46
CA LYS A 137 23.28 -13.64 1.24
C LYS A 137 24.27 -12.51 1.04
N LEU A 138 23.96 -11.30 1.52
CA LEU A 138 24.92 -10.19 1.56
C LEU A 138 25.96 -10.32 2.67
N GLY A 139 25.86 -11.31 3.58
CA GLY A 139 26.83 -11.60 4.61
C GLY A 139 26.44 -11.20 6.03
N ALA A 140 25.18 -10.85 6.29
CA ALA A 140 24.70 -10.59 7.64
C ALA A 140 24.31 -11.89 8.37
N ASN A 141 24.42 -11.87 9.70
CA ASN A 141 24.00 -12.93 10.61
C ASN A 141 22.71 -12.55 11.33
N PHE A 142 21.85 -13.54 11.56
CA PHE A 142 20.60 -13.40 12.28
C PHE A 142 20.61 -14.24 13.55
N ILE A 143 20.29 -13.62 14.69
CA ILE A 143 20.15 -14.26 15.99
C ILE A 143 18.74 -13.99 16.48
N TYR A 144 17.97 -15.05 16.75
CA TYR A 144 16.65 -14.89 17.34
C TYR A 144 16.75 -14.76 18.85
N ASP A 145 16.32 -13.63 19.38
CA ASP A 145 16.16 -13.37 20.81
C ASP A 145 14.75 -13.81 21.25
N ALA A 146 14.68 -14.97 21.89
CA ALA A 146 13.42 -15.55 22.35
C ALA A 146 12.78 -14.75 23.49
N GLN A 147 13.59 -14.06 24.32
CA GLN A 147 13.12 -13.28 25.46
C GLN A 147 12.35 -12.04 24.97
N ASN A 148 12.90 -11.32 24.00
CA ASN A 148 12.32 -10.11 23.44
C ASN A 148 11.46 -10.38 22.19
N ARG A 149 11.38 -11.64 21.74
CA ARG A 149 10.69 -12.04 20.49
C ARG A 149 11.12 -11.19 19.28
N ALA A 150 12.42 -10.97 19.18
CA ALA A 150 13.02 -10.11 18.17
C ALA A 150 14.17 -10.84 17.45
N TYR A 151 14.48 -10.39 16.23
CA TYR A 151 15.69 -10.78 15.52
C TYR A 151 16.75 -9.70 15.69
N GLN A 152 17.91 -10.09 16.14
CA GLN A 152 19.12 -9.26 16.12
C GLN A 152 19.89 -9.59 14.84
N ILE A 153 20.31 -8.56 14.11
CA ILE A 153 20.95 -8.70 12.82
C ILE A 153 22.28 -7.97 12.87
N GLU A 154 23.34 -8.67 12.51
CA GLU A 154 24.70 -8.14 12.46
C GLU A 154 25.30 -8.35 11.06
N GLY A 155 25.87 -7.29 10.47
CA GLY A 155 26.40 -7.32 9.11
C GLY A 155 27.39 -6.20 8.83
N LYS A 156 28.57 -6.22 9.49
CA LYS A 156 29.58 -5.15 9.39
C LYS A 156 30.26 -5.03 8.02
N ASN A 157 30.28 -6.10 7.21
CA ASN A 157 31.00 -6.15 5.94
C ASN A 157 30.13 -6.81 4.86
N LEU A 158 29.05 -6.15 4.47
CA LEU A 158 28.18 -6.67 3.43
C LEU A 158 28.92 -6.74 2.09
N ARG A 159 28.68 -7.83 1.34
CA ARG A 159 29.25 -8.06 0.02
C ARG A 159 28.17 -8.36 -1.00
N GLY A 160 28.31 -7.75 -2.16
CA GLY A 160 27.45 -8.00 -3.28
C GLY A 160 27.50 -9.46 -3.74
N CYS A 161 26.35 -9.98 -4.17
CA CYS A 161 26.21 -11.35 -4.64
C CYS A 161 25.06 -11.44 -5.64
N TYR A 162 25.00 -12.56 -6.37
CA TYR A 162 23.80 -12.92 -7.12
C TYR A 162 22.77 -13.57 -6.21
N MET A 163 21.51 -13.16 -6.33
CA MET A 163 20.41 -13.81 -5.66
C MET A 163 19.17 -13.91 -6.54
N LEU A 164 18.53 -15.08 -6.51
CA LEU A 164 17.17 -15.31 -6.98
C LEU A 164 16.27 -15.30 -5.76
N LEU A 165 15.23 -14.44 -5.75
CA LEU A 165 14.24 -14.38 -4.69
C LEU A 165 13.15 -15.43 -4.92
N ASP A 166 12.70 -16.08 -3.86
CA ASP A 166 11.63 -17.10 -3.89
C ASP A 166 10.30 -16.51 -4.31
N GLU A 167 10.08 -15.23 -3.98
CA GLU A 167 8.89 -14.46 -4.34
C GLU A 167 9.27 -13.02 -4.68
N ALA A 168 8.47 -12.36 -5.52
CA ALA A 168 8.61 -10.93 -5.81
C ALA A 168 8.06 -10.10 -4.63
N SER A 169 8.72 -10.24 -3.47
CA SER A 169 8.34 -9.52 -2.24
C SER A 169 8.70 -8.05 -2.34
N VAL A 170 7.71 -7.16 -2.27
CA VAL A 170 7.91 -5.71 -2.32
C VAL A 170 8.83 -5.24 -1.19
N THR A 171 8.45 -5.51 0.05
CA THR A 171 9.21 -5.05 1.22
C THR A 171 10.54 -5.79 1.36
N GLY A 172 10.61 -7.06 0.95
CA GLY A 172 11.86 -7.83 0.89
C GLY A 172 12.84 -7.22 -0.12
N THR A 173 12.37 -6.94 -1.33
CA THR A 173 13.17 -6.28 -2.39
C THR A 173 13.66 -4.92 -1.90
N ALA A 174 12.81 -4.07 -1.32
CA ALA A 174 13.19 -2.76 -0.79
C ALA A 174 14.31 -2.86 0.26
N ASN A 175 14.18 -3.78 1.22
CA ASN A 175 15.19 -4.00 2.25
C ASN A 175 16.54 -4.44 1.67
N ILE A 176 16.51 -5.38 0.72
CA ILE A 176 17.73 -5.89 0.08
C ILE A 176 18.40 -4.77 -0.72
N ILE A 177 17.64 -3.97 -1.47
CA ILE A 177 18.17 -2.81 -2.21
C ILE A 177 18.87 -1.85 -1.24
N MET A 178 18.20 -1.46 -0.14
CA MET A 178 18.73 -0.52 0.84
C MET A 178 19.99 -1.03 1.55
N ALA A 179 20.14 -2.34 1.73
CA ALA A 179 21.37 -2.91 2.25
C ALA A 179 22.46 -3.00 1.18
N ALA A 180 22.11 -3.36 -0.06
CA ALA A 180 23.04 -3.63 -1.15
C ALA A 180 23.73 -2.38 -1.70
N VAL A 181 23.09 -1.19 -1.62
CA VAL A 181 23.67 0.06 -2.13
C VAL A 181 24.98 0.46 -1.42
N LEU A 182 25.20 -0.01 -0.20
CA LEU A 182 26.43 0.20 0.58
C LEU A 182 27.29 -1.08 0.72
N ALA A 183 26.88 -2.19 0.10
CA ALA A 183 27.65 -3.44 0.13
C ALA A 183 28.84 -3.38 -0.84
N THR A 184 29.98 -3.99 -0.48
CA THR A 184 31.16 -4.03 -1.37
C THR A 184 30.91 -4.91 -2.59
N GLY A 185 31.15 -4.40 -3.79
CA GLY A 185 31.00 -5.14 -5.04
C GLY A 185 29.63 -4.98 -5.67
N THR A 186 29.20 -5.95 -6.48
CA THR A 186 27.97 -5.89 -7.26
C THR A 186 26.95 -6.89 -6.74
N THR A 187 25.73 -6.43 -6.48
CA THR A 187 24.56 -7.28 -6.16
C THR A 187 23.65 -7.38 -7.37
N THR A 188 23.28 -8.61 -7.74
CA THR A 188 22.24 -8.86 -8.74
C THR A 188 21.05 -9.52 -8.05
N ILE A 189 19.87 -8.90 -8.14
CA ILE A 189 18.62 -9.42 -7.60
C ILE A 189 17.75 -9.84 -8.77
N TYR A 190 17.45 -11.13 -8.89
CA TYR A 190 16.50 -11.66 -9.85
C TYR A 190 15.20 -12.02 -9.15
N ASN A 191 14.08 -11.89 -9.82
CA ASN A 191 12.72 -11.94 -9.28
C ASN A 191 12.45 -10.85 -8.24
N ALA A 192 13.08 -9.67 -8.43
CA ALA A 192 12.80 -8.48 -7.65
C ALA A 192 11.37 -7.99 -7.90
N ALA A 193 10.73 -7.44 -6.88
CA ALA A 193 9.52 -6.65 -7.06
C ALA A 193 9.83 -5.39 -7.90
N CYS A 194 8.91 -4.98 -8.76
CA CYS A 194 9.12 -3.83 -9.66
C CYS A 194 7.92 -2.87 -9.73
N GLU A 195 7.11 -2.85 -8.68
CA GLU A 195 6.04 -1.89 -8.49
C GLU A 195 6.55 -0.44 -8.54
N PRO A 196 5.71 0.54 -8.92
CA PRO A 196 6.10 1.95 -9.02
C PRO A 196 6.85 2.47 -7.79
N TYR A 197 6.45 2.09 -6.58
CA TYR A 197 7.11 2.51 -5.35
C TYR A 197 8.52 1.89 -5.16
N ILE A 198 8.80 0.69 -5.69
CA ILE A 198 10.17 0.15 -5.75
C ILE A 198 11.01 0.91 -6.76
N GLN A 199 10.41 1.27 -7.92
CA GLN A 199 11.07 2.08 -8.93
C GLN A 199 11.46 3.45 -8.37
N GLN A 200 10.55 4.08 -7.61
CA GLN A 200 10.80 5.37 -6.97
C GLN A 200 11.87 5.29 -5.88
N LEU A 201 11.88 4.23 -5.07
CA LEU A 201 12.97 3.97 -4.14
C LEU A 201 14.33 3.90 -4.87
N CYS A 202 14.40 3.14 -5.97
CA CYS A 202 15.63 3.05 -6.77
C CYS A 202 16.04 4.39 -7.38
N LYS A 203 15.09 5.18 -7.89
CA LYS A 203 15.33 6.53 -8.44
C LYS A 203 15.83 7.49 -7.36
N MET A 204 15.21 7.48 -6.17
CA MET A 204 15.66 8.27 -5.03
C MET A 204 17.09 7.88 -4.62
N LEU A 205 17.39 6.59 -4.48
CA LEU A 205 18.73 6.12 -4.13
C LEU A 205 19.77 6.50 -5.18
N ASN A 206 19.43 6.42 -6.48
CA ASN A 206 20.31 6.88 -7.55
C ASN A 206 20.56 8.39 -7.48
N SER A 207 19.55 9.20 -7.12
CA SER A 207 19.75 10.64 -6.88
C SER A 207 20.62 10.94 -5.66
N MET A 208 20.69 10.01 -4.70
CA MET A 208 21.60 10.05 -3.56
C MET A 208 23.03 9.58 -3.90
N GLY A 209 23.29 9.11 -5.13
CA GLY A 209 24.58 8.64 -5.57
C GLY A 209 24.74 7.11 -5.69
N ALA A 210 23.68 6.33 -5.44
CA ALA A 210 23.71 4.90 -5.70
C ALA A 210 23.80 4.58 -7.20
N LYS A 211 24.16 3.34 -7.51
CA LYS A 211 24.32 2.86 -8.89
C LYS A 211 23.43 1.64 -9.12
N ILE A 212 22.16 1.90 -9.33
CA ILE A 212 21.13 0.86 -9.57
C ILE A 212 20.73 0.88 -11.03
N LYS A 213 20.77 -0.29 -11.69
CA LYS A 213 20.33 -0.53 -13.07
C LYS A 213 19.20 -1.57 -13.09
N GLY A 214 18.41 -1.58 -14.18
CA GLY A 214 17.29 -2.50 -14.35
C GLY A 214 16.01 -2.03 -13.65
N ILE A 215 15.90 -0.75 -13.28
CA ILE A 215 14.69 -0.16 -12.70
C ILE A 215 13.51 -0.42 -13.62
N ALA A 216 12.35 -0.74 -13.04
CA ALA A 216 11.13 -1.17 -13.71
C ALA A 216 11.17 -2.60 -14.31
N SER A 217 12.19 -3.39 -13.95
CA SER A 217 12.23 -4.81 -14.28
C SER A 217 12.41 -5.67 -13.03
N ASN A 218 12.22 -6.98 -13.17
CA ASN A 218 12.45 -7.93 -12.08
C ASN A 218 13.92 -8.36 -11.93
N LEU A 219 14.83 -7.74 -12.67
CA LEU A 219 16.27 -7.98 -12.61
C LEU A 219 16.99 -6.66 -12.31
N LEU A 220 17.42 -6.50 -11.07
CA LEU A 220 18.15 -5.33 -10.61
C LEU A 220 19.63 -5.65 -10.48
N THR A 221 20.49 -4.71 -10.88
CA THR A 221 21.94 -4.76 -10.65
C THR A 221 22.34 -3.51 -9.87
N ILE A 222 22.99 -3.70 -8.72
CA ILE A 222 23.39 -2.67 -7.79
C ILE A 222 24.88 -2.74 -7.58
N GLU A 223 25.61 -1.71 -7.98
CA GLU A 223 27.03 -1.54 -7.65
C GLU A 223 27.11 -0.75 -6.35
N GLY A 224 27.67 -1.34 -5.31
CA GLY A 224 27.79 -0.70 -4.02
C GLY A 224 28.70 0.52 -4.05
N VAL A 225 28.37 1.52 -3.23
CA VAL A 225 29.13 2.77 -3.09
C VAL A 225 29.58 2.95 -1.64
N SER A 226 30.58 3.78 -1.42
CA SER A 226 31.12 4.05 -0.08
C SER A 226 30.19 4.90 0.80
N GLU A 227 29.45 5.80 0.18
CA GLU A 227 28.54 6.71 0.87
C GLU A 227 27.39 7.17 -0.05
N LEU A 228 26.32 7.66 0.55
CA LEU A 228 25.19 8.27 -0.13
C LEU A 228 24.97 9.68 0.38
N HIS A 229 24.46 10.56 -0.48
CA HIS A 229 24.30 11.99 -0.26
C HIS A 229 22.85 12.39 0.00
N GLY A 230 22.63 13.68 0.29
CA GLY A 230 21.30 14.26 0.40
C GLY A 230 20.60 14.38 -0.96
N CYS A 231 19.27 14.40 -0.93
CA CYS A 231 18.46 14.61 -2.13
C CYS A 231 17.11 15.26 -1.81
N VAL A 232 16.37 15.61 -2.86
CA VAL A 232 14.96 15.98 -2.79
C VAL A 232 14.17 14.93 -3.56
N HIS A 233 13.16 14.35 -2.92
CA HIS A 233 12.30 13.31 -3.50
C HIS A 233 10.84 13.72 -3.43
N GLN A 234 10.07 13.38 -4.47
CA GLN A 234 8.62 13.59 -4.56
C GLN A 234 7.93 12.23 -4.61
N ILE A 235 7.12 11.93 -3.59
CA ILE A 235 6.31 10.70 -3.56
C ILE A 235 5.21 10.78 -4.62
N LEU A 236 4.99 9.66 -5.34
CA LEU A 236 3.91 9.51 -6.30
C LEU A 236 2.53 9.60 -5.63
N PRO A 237 1.47 9.98 -6.37
CA PRO A 237 0.10 9.81 -5.89
C PRO A 237 -0.19 8.32 -5.64
N ASP A 238 -1.03 8.03 -4.62
CA ASP A 238 -1.33 6.66 -4.23
C ASP A 238 -2.27 5.99 -5.25
N MET A 239 -1.74 5.08 -6.05
CA MET A 239 -2.50 4.33 -7.05
C MET A 239 -3.65 3.51 -6.45
N ILE A 240 -3.55 3.11 -5.18
CA ILE A 240 -4.60 2.37 -4.49
C ILE A 240 -5.74 3.30 -4.08
N GLU A 241 -5.43 4.50 -3.64
CA GLU A 241 -6.44 5.51 -3.37
C GLU A 241 -7.14 5.95 -4.65
N ILE A 242 -6.40 6.13 -5.75
CA ILE A 242 -6.98 6.44 -7.08
C ILE A 242 -7.99 5.36 -7.47
N GLY A 243 -7.63 4.07 -7.37
CA GLY A 243 -8.55 2.97 -7.63
C GLY A 243 -9.76 2.98 -6.68
N SER A 244 -9.59 3.38 -5.43
CA SER A 244 -10.68 3.52 -4.46
C SER A 244 -11.66 4.63 -4.88
N PHE A 245 -11.18 5.79 -5.34
CA PHE A 245 -12.03 6.86 -5.86
C PHE A 245 -12.77 6.47 -7.14
N ILE A 246 -12.15 5.70 -8.04
CA ILE A 246 -12.84 5.12 -9.19
C ILE A 246 -14.00 4.24 -8.71
N GLY A 247 -13.75 3.38 -7.72
CA GLY A 247 -14.78 2.53 -7.13
C GLY A 247 -15.91 3.32 -6.44
N MET A 248 -15.57 4.38 -5.70
CA MET A 248 -16.56 5.28 -5.08
C MET A 248 -17.47 5.93 -6.12
N ALA A 249 -16.89 6.50 -7.18
CA ALA A 249 -17.65 7.12 -8.25
C ALA A 249 -18.61 6.13 -8.93
N ALA A 250 -18.14 4.91 -9.21
CA ALA A 250 -18.96 3.86 -9.83
C ALA A 250 -20.16 3.47 -8.97
N ILE A 251 -19.92 3.21 -7.68
CA ILE A 251 -20.96 2.75 -6.74
C ILE A 251 -22.02 3.85 -6.49
N THR A 252 -21.61 5.11 -6.42
CA THR A 252 -22.48 6.24 -6.08
C THR A 252 -23.07 6.95 -7.30
N ASN A 253 -22.90 6.42 -8.52
CA ASN A 253 -23.37 7.08 -9.78
C ASN A 253 -22.83 8.51 -9.97
N SER A 254 -21.59 8.73 -9.61
CA SER A 254 -20.98 10.04 -9.47
C SER A 254 -20.22 10.45 -10.72
N GLU A 255 -20.02 11.77 -10.85
CA GLU A 255 -19.10 12.37 -11.80
C GLU A 255 -17.97 13.06 -11.04
N ILE A 256 -16.76 12.52 -11.13
CA ILE A 256 -15.58 13.10 -10.48
C ILE A 256 -14.38 13.15 -11.41
N THR A 257 -13.48 14.10 -11.15
CA THR A 257 -12.17 14.16 -11.77
C THR A 257 -11.10 13.89 -10.71
N ILE A 258 -10.28 12.88 -10.93
CA ILE A 258 -9.11 12.61 -10.09
C ILE A 258 -7.92 13.28 -10.77
N LYS A 259 -7.32 14.26 -10.08
CA LYS A 259 -6.26 15.11 -10.59
C LYS A 259 -4.87 14.52 -10.35
N ASN A 260 -3.93 14.79 -11.28
CA ASN A 260 -2.51 14.49 -11.10
C ASN A 260 -2.26 13.03 -10.68
N VAL A 261 -2.82 12.07 -11.43
CA VAL A 261 -2.82 10.65 -11.06
C VAL A 261 -1.52 9.93 -11.35
N SER A 262 -0.56 10.57 -12.06
CA SER A 262 0.63 9.92 -12.59
C SER A 262 0.27 8.67 -13.42
N TYR A 263 -0.53 8.88 -14.46
CA TYR A 263 -1.24 7.83 -15.21
C TYR A 263 -0.31 6.70 -15.68
N GLU A 264 0.90 7.03 -16.10
CA GLU A 264 1.91 6.05 -16.52
C GLU A 264 2.28 5.03 -15.43
N ASN A 265 2.07 5.36 -14.15
CA ASN A 265 2.37 4.53 -13.00
C ASN A 265 1.15 3.73 -12.47
N LEU A 266 -0.01 3.79 -13.14
CA LEU A 266 -1.21 3.09 -12.71
C LEU A 266 -1.29 1.63 -13.22
N GLY A 267 -0.47 1.25 -14.21
CA GLY A 267 -0.46 -0.10 -14.77
C GLY A 267 -1.85 -0.57 -15.20
N MET A 268 -2.26 -1.74 -14.78
CA MET A 268 -3.53 -2.36 -15.16
C MET A 268 -4.77 -1.80 -14.44
N ILE A 269 -4.62 -0.86 -13.51
CA ILE A 269 -5.75 -0.38 -12.69
C ILE A 269 -6.88 0.18 -13.56
N PRO A 270 -6.67 1.14 -14.48
CA PRO A 270 -7.75 1.68 -15.29
C PRO A 270 -8.44 0.60 -16.15
N ASP A 271 -7.68 -0.27 -16.78
CA ASP A 271 -8.23 -1.32 -17.64
C ASP A 271 -9.01 -2.37 -16.86
N SER A 272 -8.60 -2.65 -15.61
CA SER A 272 -9.34 -3.57 -14.75
C SER A 272 -10.71 -3.02 -14.37
N PHE A 273 -10.84 -1.70 -14.17
CA PHE A 273 -12.14 -1.06 -13.96
C PHE A 273 -12.96 -1.02 -15.26
N ARG A 274 -12.34 -0.79 -16.43
CA ARG A 274 -13.02 -0.86 -17.74
C ARG A 274 -13.65 -2.24 -17.97
N LYS A 275 -12.96 -3.32 -17.58
CA LYS A 275 -13.51 -4.69 -17.63
C LYS A 275 -14.75 -4.88 -16.77
N LEU A 276 -14.92 -4.11 -15.70
CA LEU A 276 -16.16 -4.06 -14.93
C LEU A 276 -17.23 -3.17 -15.56
N GLY A 277 -16.96 -2.54 -16.72
CA GLY A 277 -17.88 -1.66 -17.44
C GLY A 277 -17.77 -0.18 -17.05
N ILE A 278 -16.77 0.20 -16.24
CA ILE A 278 -16.60 1.59 -15.82
C ILE A 278 -15.93 2.40 -16.94
N GLN A 279 -16.58 3.49 -17.36
CA GLN A 279 -16.01 4.45 -18.31
C GLN A 279 -15.02 5.36 -17.61
N LEU A 280 -13.83 5.44 -18.17
CA LEU A 280 -12.74 6.29 -17.71
C LEU A 280 -12.12 7.02 -18.87
N PHE A 281 -12.05 8.35 -18.78
CA PHE A 281 -11.37 9.19 -19.75
C PHE A 281 -10.12 9.79 -19.15
N VAL A 282 -9.04 9.80 -19.91
CA VAL A 282 -7.77 10.39 -19.50
C VAL A 282 -7.58 11.70 -20.24
N LYS A 283 -7.33 12.77 -19.53
CA LYS A 283 -7.00 14.06 -20.09
C LYS A 283 -5.80 14.63 -19.34
N ASP A 284 -4.72 14.86 -20.06
CA ASP A 284 -3.42 15.21 -19.48
C ASP A 284 -3.00 14.14 -18.46
N ASP A 285 -2.85 14.49 -17.18
CA ASP A 285 -2.55 13.55 -16.10
C ASP A 285 -3.75 13.36 -15.13
N ASP A 286 -4.97 13.58 -15.62
CA ASP A 286 -6.21 13.45 -14.85
C ASP A 286 -7.06 12.28 -15.35
N ILE A 287 -7.79 11.63 -14.44
CA ILE A 287 -8.83 10.66 -14.78
C ILE A 287 -10.20 11.30 -14.55
N ILE A 288 -11.00 11.32 -15.60
CA ILE A 288 -12.39 11.79 -15.57
C ILE A 288 -13.31 10.56 -15.58
N ILE A 289 -14.14 10.46 -14.56
CA ILE A 289 -15.15 9.40 -14.43
C ILE A 289 -16.50 10.06 -14.64
N PRO A 290 -17.19 9.78 -15.78
CA PRO A 290 -18.50 10.33 -16.02
C PRO A 290 -19.55 9.65 -15.16
N LYS A 291 -20.67 10.31 -14.95
CA LYS A 291 -21.82 9.70 -14.28
C LYS A 291 -22.33 8.49 -15.06
N GLN A 292 -22.37 7.33 -14.41
CA GLN A 292 -22.93 6.08 -14.93
C GLN A 292 -23.95 5.51 -13.95
N THR A 293 -25.19 5.34 -14.39
CA THR A 293 -26.23 4.71 -13.55
C THR A 293 -26.17 3.19 -13.62
N SER A 294 -25.71 2.65 -14.75
CA SER A 294 -25.51 1.21 -14.94
C SER A 294 -24.22 0.94 -15.70
N TYR A 295 -23.63 -0.22 -15.46
CA TYR A 295 -22.45 -0.70 -16.16
C TYR A 295 -22.46 -2.23 -16.21
N THR A 296 -21.88 -2.78 -17.27
CA THR A 296 -21.94 -4.22 -17.59
C THR A 296 -20.53 -4.80 -17.58
N ILE A 297 -20.33 -5.89 -16.84
CA ILE A 297 -19.08 -6.64 -16.81
C ILE A 297 -18.82 -7.26 -18.18
N GLU A 298 -17.60 -7.09 -18.68
CA GLU A 298 -17.17 -7.73 -19.93
C GLU A 298 -17.12 -9.26 -19.77
N SER A 299 -17.32 -9.97 -20.87
CA SER A 299 -17.07 -11.41 -20.98
C SER A 299 -15.77 -11.66 -21.75
N TYR A 300 -15.20 -12.85 -21.62
CA TYR A 300 -14.14 -13.28 -22.53
C TYR A 300 -14.69 -13.39 -23.98
N MET A 301 -13.78 -13.47 -24.95
CA MET A 301 -14.16 -13.51 -26.38
C MET A 301 -15.08 -14.68 -26.74
N ASP A 302 -15.02 -15.77 -25.97
CA ASP A 302 -15.87 -16.95 -26.13
C ASP A 302 -17.20 -16.86 -25.34
N GLY A 303 -17.46 -15.71 -24.70
CA GLY A 303 -18.65 -15.47 -23.88
C GLY A 303 -18.56 -16.03 -22.46
N SER A 304 -17.45 -16.66 -22.06
CA SER A 304 -17.30 -17.18 -20.71
C SER A 304 -17.12 -16.06 -19.67
N ILE A 305 -17.38 -16.42 -18.39
CA ILE A 305 -17.33 -15.49 -17.27
C ILE A 305 -15.89 -15.04 -17.04
N MET A 306 -15.71 -13.70 -16.98
CA MET A 306 -14.41 -13.10 -16.75
C MET A 306 -13.88 -13.37 -15.34
N THR A 307 -12.57 -13.53 -15.25
CA THR A 307 -11.84 -13.59 -13.98
C THR A 307 -10.98 -12.33 -13.82
N ILE A 308 -11.12 -11.66 -12.67
CA ILE A 308 -10.20 -10.62 -12.22
C ILE A 308 -9.35 -11.21 -11.11
N ALA A 309 -8.04 -11.25 -11.31
CA ALA A 309 -7.08 -11.84 -10.38
C ALA A 309 -5.93 -10.88 -10.09
N ASP A 310 -5.42 -10.91 -8.87
CA ASP A 310 -4.18 -10.24 -8.52
C ASP A 310 -2.95 -10.98 -9.03
N ALA A 311 -1.88 -10.24 -9.23
CA ALA A 311 -0.57 -10.76 -9.59
C ALA A 311 0.52 -9.75 -9.22
N PRO A 312 1.79 -10.18 -9.10
CA PRO A 312 2.93 -9.28 -9.01
C PRO A 312 2.94 -8.28 -10.18
N TRP A 313 3.41 -7.07 -9.91
CA TRP A 313 3.49 -6.02 -10.92
C TRP A 313 4.23 -6.50 -12.21
N PRO A 314 3.77 -6.16 -13.43
CA PRO A 314 2.69 -5.18 -13.74
C PRO A 314 1.26 -5.74 -13.69
N GLY A 315 1.04 -6.88 -13.05
CA GLY A 315 -0.30 -7.40 -12.78
C GLY A 315 -1.10 -6.52 -11.81
N LEU A 316 -2.36 -6.89 -11.61
CA LEU A 316 -3.27 -6.13 -10.74
C LEU A 316 -2.85 -6.26 -9.27
N SER A 317 -2.72 -5.11 -8.59
CA SER A 317 -2.43 -5.07 -7.16
C SER A 317 -3.50 -5.80 -6.33
N PRO A 318 -3.10 -6.69 -5.40
CA PRO A 318 -4.02 -7.35 -4.48
C PRO A 318 -4.79 -6.37 -3.59
N ASP A 319 -4.28 -5.15 -3.42
CA ASP A 319 -4.87 -4.12 -2.56
C ASP A 319 -6.15 -3.51 -3.13
N LEU A 320 -6.44 -3.70 -4.42
CA LEU A 320 -7.65 -3.20 -5.08
C LEU A 320 -8.73 -4.26 -5.33
N LEU A 321 -8.45 -5.55 -5.13
CA LEU A 321 -9.44 -6.60 -5.38
C LEU A 321 -10.70 -6.43 -4.53
N SER A 322 -10.58 -5.98 -3.28
CA SER A 322 -11.73 -5.72 -2.41
C SER A 322 -12.62 -4.59 -2.94
N VAL A 323 -12.03 -3.53 -3.49
CA VAL A 323 -12.77 -2.43 -4.13
C VAL A 323 -13.46 -2.91 -5.40
N MET A 324 -12.77 -3.66 -6.25
CA MET A 324 -13.34 -4.21 -7.49
C MET A 324 -14.47 -5.18 -7.21
N LEU A 325 -14.36 -5.98 -6.15
CA LEU A 325 -15.43 -6.88 -5.70
C LEU A 325 -16.68 -6.07 -5.37
N VAL A 326 -16.56 -4.98 -4.60
CA VAL A 326 -17.69 -4.12 -4.26
C VAL A 326 -18.29 -3.49 -5.53
N VAL A 327 -17.46 -2.96 -6.44
CA VAL A 327 -17.93 -2.39 -7.71
C VAL A 327 -18.72 -3.41 -8.52
N ALA A 328 -18.25 -4.66 -8.57
CA ALA A 328 -18.93 -5.75 -9.27
C ALA A 328 -20.31 -6.07 -8.69
N THR A 329 -20.58 -5.82 -7.40
CA THR A 329 -21.91 -6.09 -6.81
C THR A 329 -23.04 -5.29 -7.46
N LYS A 330 -22.74 -4.11 -7.99
CA LYS A 330 -23.72 -3.24 -8.65
C LYS A 330 -23.77 -3.42 -10.16
N ALA A 331 -22.75 -4.00 -10.77
CA ALA A 331 -22.68 -4.21 -12.22
C ALA A 331 -23.81 -5.12 -12.73
N GLN A 332 -24.01 -5.14 -14.04
CA GLN A 332 -24.75 -6.22 -14.70
C GLN A 332 -23.78 -7.31 -15.14
N GLY A 333 -24.15 -8.59 -14.90
CA GLY A 333 -23.32 -9.73 -15.24
C GLY A 333 -22.66 -10.38 -14.05
N SER A 334 -21.68 -11.23 -14.31
CA SER A 334 -20.98 -11.99 -13.28
C SER A 334 -19.47 -11.96 -13.49
N VAL A 335 -18.71 -12.00 -12.41
CA VAL A 335 -17.24 -12.06 -12.43
C VAL A 335 -16.72 -12.95 -11.32
N LEU A 336 -15.65 -13.68 -11.61
CA LEU A 336 -14.87 -14.40 -10.61
C LEU A 336 -13.73 -13.48 -10.13
N ILE A 337 -13.74 -13.15 -8.85
CA ILE A 337 -12.60 -12.51 -8.18
C ILE A 337 -11.69 -13.60 -7.61
N HIS A 338 -10.41 -13.57 -8.00
CA HIS A 338 -9.44 -14.58 -7.57
C HIS A 338 -8.25 -13.90 -6.89
N GLN A 339 -8.20 -14.02 -5.56
CA GLN A 339 -7.12 -13.55 -4.70
C GLN A 339 -6.02 -14.60 -4.64
N LYS A 340 -4.90 -14.39 -5.33
CA LYS A 340 -3.81 -15.37 -5.41
C LYS A 340 -2.72 -15.15 -4.35
N MET A 341 -2.49 -13.89 -3.99
CA MET A 341 -1.30 -13.51 -3.22
C MET A 341 -1.49 -13.56 -1.70
N PHE A 342 -2.73 -13.56 -1.18
CA PHE A 342 -3.02 -13.57 0.25
C PHE A 342 -4.15 -14.54 0.61
N GLU A 343 -4.07 -15.15 1.81
CA GLU A 343 -4.97 -16.24 2.21
C GLU A 343 -6.32 -15.76 2.79
N SER A 344 -6.41 -14.51 3.29
CA SER A 344 -7.55 -14.12 4.16
C SER A 344 -8.20 -12.79 3.75
N ARG A 345 -7.97 -12.29 2.54
CA ARG A 345 -8.50 -10.98 2.13
C ARG A 345 -9.98 -10.99 1.75
N LEU A 346 -10.60 -12.15 1.50
CA LEU A 346 -12.01 -12.25 1.10
C LEU A 346 -12.97 -12.45 2.28
N PHE A 347 -12.50 -12.54 3.51
CA PHE A 347 -13.39 -12.79 4.67
C PHE A 347 -14.39 -11.65 4.96
N PHE A 348 -14.13 -10.43 4.49
CA PHE A 348 -15.08 -9.32 4.63
C PHE A 348 -16.34 -9.48 3.76
N VAL A 349 -16.34 -10.42 2.82
CA VAL A 349 -17.44 -10.71 1.89
C VAL A 349 -18.73 -11.03 2.63
N ASP A 350 -18.66 -11.66 3.80
CA ASP A 350 -19.83 -11.94 4.64
C ASP A 350 -20.64 -10.66 4.93
N LYS A 351 -19.96 -9.54 5.15
CA LYS A 351 -20.62 -8.26 5.40
C LYS A 351 -21.36 -7.73 4.17
N LEU A 352 -20.80 -7.95 2.98
CA LEU A 352 -21.49 -7.59 1.74
C LEU A 352 -22.71 -8.48 1.49
N ILE A 353 -22.64 -9.77 1.83
CA ILE A 353 -23.79 -10.69 1.77
C ILE A 353 -24.87 -10.24 2.73
N ASP A 354 -24.53 -9.85 3.96
CA ASP A 354 -25.48 -9.26 4.94
C ASP A 354 -26.14 -7.97 4.38
N MET A 355 -25.42 -7.19 3.58
CA MET A 355 -25.97 -6.02 2.87
C MET A 355 -26.83 -6.38 1.65
N GLY A 356 -26.93 -7.66 1.29
CA GLY A 356 -27.74 -8.16 0.18
C GLY A 356 -27.00 -8.41 -1.13
N ALA A 357 -25.67 -8.34 -1.14
CA ALA A 357 -24.88 -8.70 -2.31
C ALA A 357 -25.03 -10.18 -2.64
N GLN A 358 -25.09 -10.51 -3.94
CA GLN A 358 -25.14 -11.89 -4.41
C GLN A 358 -23.72 -12.38 -4.70
N ILE A 359 -23.14 -13.04 -3.71
CA ILE A 359 -21.77 -13.53 -3.76
C ILE A 359 -21.71 -14.99 -3.36
N ILE A 360 -21.02 -15.80 -4.16
CA ILE A 360 -20.70 -17.19 -3.82
C ILE A 360 -19.22 -17.22 -3.45
N LEU A 361 -18.90 -17.39 -2.17
CA LEU A 361 -17.54 -17.63 -1.71
C LEU A 361 -17.18 -19.07 -2.02
N CYS A 362 -16.39 -19.30 -3.06
CA CYS A 362 -16.02 -20.64 -3.53
C CYS A 362 -15.01 -21.30 -2.59
N ASP A 363 -14.04 -20.51 -2.12
CA ASP A 363 -13.01 -20.88 -1.17
C ASP A 363 -12.35 -19.59 -0.59
N PRO A 364 -11.33 -19.66 0.28
CA PRO A 364 -10.67 -18.49 0.85
C PRO A 364 -10.05 -17.53 -0.19
N HIS A 365 -9.83 -18.00 -1.42
CA HIS A 365 -9.16 -17.27 -2.50
C HIS A 365 -10.08 -16.83 -3.62
N ARG A 366 -11.28 -17.39 -3.74
CA ARG A 366 -12.17 -17.17 -4.89
C ARG A 366 -13.59 -16.84 -4.47
N ALA A 367 -14.12 -15.79 -5.05
CA ALA A 367 -15.51 -15.39 -4.90
C ALA A 367 -16.12 -15.08 -6.27
N THR A 368 -17.29 -15.66 -6.55
CA THR A 368 -18.09 -15.32 -7.73
C THR A 368 -19.12 -14.28 -7.33
N ILE A 369 -19.08 -13.12 -7.99
CA ILE A 369 -20.01 -12.02 -7.78
C ILE A 369 -21.04 -12.06 -8.91
N ILE A 370 -22.31 -12.04 -8.53
CA ILE A 370 -23.44 -11.88 -9.44
C ILE A 370 -23.96 -10.46 -9.21
N GLY A 371 -23.71 -9.57 -10.14
CA GLY A 371 -24.06 -8.17 -9.99
C GLY A 371 -25.56 -7.95 -9.92
N LEU A 372 -26.00 -7.08 -9.03
CA LEU A 372 -27.41 -6.77 -8.77
C LEU A 372 -28.07 -5.96 -9.89
N GLY A 373 -27.25 -5.24 -10.68
CA GLY A 373 -27.74 -4.29 -11.68
C GLY A 373 -28.58 -3.18 -11.03
N GLU A 374 -29.59 -2.73 -11.75
CA GLU A 374 -30.55 -1.73 -11.23
C GLU A 374 -31.71 -2.35 -10.43
N ARG A 375 -31.80 -3.66 -10.37
CA ARG A 375 -32.94 -4.37 -9.77
C ARG A 375 -32.96 -4.30 -8.24
N PHE A 376 -31.80 -4.31 -7.64
CA PHE A 376 -31.63 -4.33 -6.19
C PHE A 376 -30.48 -3.41 -5.79
N LYS A 377 -30.60 -2.81 -4.61
CA LYS A 377 -29.54 -2.00 -4.01
C LYS A 377 -29.04 -2.69 -2.73
N LEU A 378 -27.80 -2.43 -2.39
CA LEU A 378 -27.27 -2.84 -1.10
C LEU A 378 -28.05 -2.13 0.01
N ARG A 379 -28.23 -2.82 1.13
CA ARG A 379 -28.87 -2.30 2.34
C ARG A 379 -27.82 -1.80 3.33
N SER A 380 -28.19 -0.82 4.11
CA SER A 380 -27.34 -0.36 5.22
C SER A 380 -27.08 -1.48 6.24
N ALA A 381 -25.90 -1.43 6.87
CA ALA A 381 -25.49 -2.41 7.88
C ALA A 381 -24.60 -1.78 8.94
N VAL A 382 -24.51 -2.45 10.10
CA VAL A 382 -23.49 -2.16 11.12
C VAL A 382 -22.34 -3.15 10.93
N MET A 383 -21.14 -2.62 10.69
CA MET A 383 -19.95 -3.38 10.31
C MET A 383 -18.75 -2.98 11.15
N SER A 384 -17.68 -3.73 11.07
CA SER A 384 -16.38 -3.37 11.64
C SER A 384 -15.28 -3.55 10.59
N SER A 385 -14.38 -2.57 10.49
CA SER A 385 -13.23 -2.64 9.60
C SER A 385 -12.21 -3.66 10.11
N PRO A 386 -11.95 -4.77 9.39
CA PRO A 386 -10.97 -5.76 9.83
C PRO A 386 -9.52 -5.36 9.50
N ASP A 387 -9.34 -4.61 8.43
CA ASP A 387 -8.05 -4.11 7.92
C ASP A 387 -8.27 -2.89 7.03
N ILE A 388 -7.18 -2.28 6.54
CA ILE A 388 -7.21 -1.07 5.70
C ILE A 388 -8.05 -1.27 4.43
N ARG A 389 -7.85 -2.39 3.71
CA ARG A 389 -8.38 -2.60 2.37
C ARG A 389 -9.82 -3.11 2.37
N ALA A 390 -10.16 -3.98 3.30
CA ALA A 390 -11.55 -4.35 3.55
C ALA A 390 -12.33 -3.15 4.11
N GLY A 391 -11.73 -2.35 5.00
CA GLY A 391 -12.36 -1.16 5.57
C GLY A 391 -12.80 -0.15 4.49
N ILE A 392 -11.91 0.20 3.56
CA ILE A 392 -12.28 1.12 2.47
C ILE A 392 -13.32 0.50 1.53
N ALA A 393 -13.25 -0.81 1.27
CA ALA A 393 -14.25 -1.50 0.46
C ALA A 393 -15.63 -1.47 1.13
N LEU A 394 -15.72 -1.69 2.44
CA LEU A 394 -16.96 -1.56 3.21
C LEU A 394 -17.49 -0.12 3.23
N LEU A 395 -16.61 0.88 3.30
CA LEU A 395 -16.99 2.29 3.18
C LEU A 395 -17.62 2.58 1.81
N ILE A 396 -17.00 2.11 0.73
CA ILE A 396 -17.52 2.24 -0.64
C ILE A 396 -18.89 1.56 -0.77
N ALA A 397 -19.04 0.35 -0.23
CA ALA A 397 -20.33 -0.36 -0.22
C ALA A 397 -21.41 0.42 0.55
N ALA A 398 -21.08 0.96 1.72
CA ALA A 398 -21.97 1.77 2.55
C ALA A 398 -22.42 3.06 1.84
N MET A 399 -21.53 3.70 1.08
CA MET A 399 -21.87 4.91 0.31
C MET A 399 -22.88 4.62 -0.81
N GLY A 400 -22.86 3.43 -1.39
CA GLY A 400 -23.81 2.99 -2.43
C GLY A 400 -25.07 2.32 -1.88
N ALA A 401 -25.15 2.07 -0.58
CA ALA A 401 -26.28 1.39 0.05
C ALA A 401 -27.48 2.33 0.30
N GLU A 402 -28.66 1.77 0.48
CA GLU A 402 -29.83 2.52 0.97
C GLU A 402 -29.82 2.60 2.50
N GLY A 403 -30.02 3.81 3.04
CA GLY A 403 -30.10 4.07 4.47
C GLY A 403 -28.74 4.44 5.08
N THR A 404 -28.64 4.31 6.41
CA THR A 404 -27.46 4.72 7.18
C THR A 404 -26.70 3.50 7.67
N SER A 405 -25.44 3.40 7.29
CA SER A 405 -24.51 2.36 7.76
C SER A 405 -23.59 2.88 8.84
N ILE A 406 -23.11 1.98 9.71
CA ILE A 406 -22.11 2.28 10.74
C ILE A 406 -20.91 1.35 10.51
N ILE A 407 -19.70 1.93 10.47
CA ILE A 407 -18.46 1.17 10.40
C ILE A 407 -17.63 1.48 11.64
N HIS A 408 -17.42 0.48 12.48
CA HIS A 408 -16.56 0.54 13.66
C HIS A 408 -15.10 0.26 13.31
N ASN A 409 -14.17 0.60 14.23
CA ASN A 409 -12.73 0.33 14.08
C ASN A 409 -12.12 1.03 12.86
N ILE A 410 -12.51 2.28 12.64
CA ILE A 410 -12.06 3.08 11.49
C ILE A 410 -10.59 3.47 11.56
N ASP A 411 -9.94 3.33 12.71
CA ASP A 411 -8.50 3.49 12.85
C ASP A 411 -7.75 2.61 11.83
N GLN A 412 -8.33 1.47 11.42
CA GLN A 412 -7.77 0.65 10.34
C GLN A 412 -7.79 1.39 8.99
N ILE A 413 -8.81 2.20 8.71
CA ILE A 413 -8.90 3.00 7.48
C ILE A 413 -7.89 4.15 7.56
N ASP A 414 -7.80 4.84 8.70
CA ASP A 414 -6.89 5.97 8.95
C ASP A 414 -5.39 5.58 8.83
N ARG A 415 -5.07 4.30 8.96
CA ARG A 415 -3.73 3.78 8.69
C ARG A 415 -3.30 3.93 7.23
N GLY A 416 -4.24 4.09 6.32
CA GLY A 416 -3.96 4.10 4.88
C GLY A 416 -4.62 5.20 4.07
N TYR A 417 -5.57 5.94 4.63
CA TYR A 417 -6.34 6.99 3.94
C TYR A 417 -6.37 8.26 4.78
N GLU A 418 -5.85 9.35 4.23
CA GLU A 418 -5.77 10.65 4.87
C GLU A 418 -7.13 11.34 4.88
N ASN A 419 -7.70 11.60 6.08
CA ASN A 419 -8.96 12.35 6.28
C ASN A 419 -10.04 12.00 5.25
N ILE A 420 -10.23 10.71 5.02
CA ILE A 420 -11.07 10.22 3.90
C ILE A 420 -12.52 10.70 4.02
N ASP A 421 -13.07 10.76 5.23
CA ASP A 421 -14.40 11.27 5.53
C ASP A 421 -14.56 12.74 5.11
N GLU A 422 -13.65 13.62 5.50
CA GLU A 422 -13.69 15.03 5.13
C GLU A 422 -13.55 15.21 3.60
N ARG A 423 -12.64 14.47 2.98
CA ARG A 423 -12.38 14.56 1.54
C ARG A 423 -13.56 14.09 0.71
N ILE A 424 -14.24 13.02 1.13
CA ILE A 424 -15.48 12.55 0.50
C ILE A 424 -16.61 13.55 0.73
N ASN A 425 -16.73 14.12 1.95
CA ASN A 425 -17.76 15.11 2.26
C ASN A 425 -17.62 16.38 1.40
N ARG A 426 -16.41 16.82 1.09
CA ARG A 426 -16.18 17.94 0.15
C ARG A 426 -16.70 17.67 -1.26
N LEU A 427 -16.77 16.40 -1.66
CA LEU A 427 -17.36 16.00 -2.95
C LEU A 427 -18.89 15.81 -2.88
N GLY A 428 -19.50 15.94 -1.71
CA GLY A 428 -20.97 15.80 -1.52
C GLY A 428 -21.40 14.50 -0.84
N GLY A 429 -20.44 13.67 -0.40
CA GLY A 429 -20.74 12.54 0.48
C GLY A 429 -21.24 12.97 1.86
N LYS A 430 -21.76 12.03 2.64
CA LYS A 430 -22.22 12.26 4.00
C LYS A 430 -21.69 11.20 4.94
N ILE A 431 -20.56 11.51 5.53
CA ILE A 431 -19.86 10.66 6.51
C ILE A 431 -19.64 11.47 7.77
N THR A 432 -20.08 10.96 8.90
CA THR A 432 -19.84 11.56 10.22
C THR A 432 -18.93 10.66 11.02
N ARG A 433 -17.80 11.21 11.50
CA ARG A 433 -16.90 10.52 12.42
C ARG A 433 -17.42 10.64 13.83
N GLN A 434 -17.49 9.52 14.54
CA GLN A 434 -17.81 9.44 15.96
C GLN A 434 -16.64 8.79 16.70
N GLU A 435 -16.23 9.38 17.84
CA GLU A 435 -15.17 8.89 18.71
C GLU A 435 -15.65 7.81 19.69
#